data_ac9376df51046e3b87b1e9f5e0fa7c73
#
_entry.id   ac9376df51046e3b87b1e9f5e0fa7c73
#
_cell.length_a   1.000
_cell.length_b   1.000
_cell.length_c   1.000
_cell.angle_alpha   90.00
_cell.angle_beta   90.00
_cell.angle_gamma   90.00
#
_symmetry.space_group_name_H-M   'P 1'
#
loop_
_entity.id
_entity.type
_entity.pdbx_description
1 polymer ?
#
loop_
_entity_poly.entity_id
_entity_poly.type
_entity_poly.pdbx_seq_one_letter_code
_entity_poly.pdbx_strand_id
1 'polypeptide(L)'
;DTYGHDAGDMVLKELAKVFLEVMGKEGKVCRWGGEEFLFVFPGMDMEEVQLLMSDLLDDIRHTPVLYERKLIHVTMTFGVEEFGRNHTMESVIQEADRKLYLGKESGRNRVIY
;
A
#
# COMPACT_ATOMS: atom_id res chain seq x y z
N ASP A 1 -6.35 19.33 -0.76
CA ASP A 1 -6.21 18.53 0.44
C ASP A 1 -7.10 19.11 1.56
N THR A 2 -8.00 18.28 2.06
CA THR A 2 -9.04 18.69 2.99
C THR A 2 -8.50 19.05 4.38
N TYR A 3 -7.39 18.43 4.80
CA TYR A 3 -6.89 18.54 6.17
C TYR A 3 -5.51 19.20 6.29
N GLY A 4 -4.84 19.49 5.17
CA GLY A 4 -3.52 20.09 5.16
C GLY A 4 -2.38 19.09 5.32
N HIS A 5 -1.15 19.62 5.29
CA HIS A 5 0.07 18.81 5.33
C HIS A 5 0.26 18.06 6.65
N ASP A 6 -0.06 18.68 7.78
CA ASP A 6 0.15 18.06 9.09
C ASP A 6 -0.74 16.83 9.26
N ALA A 7 -1.99 16.95 8.82
CA ALA A 7 -2.90 15.80 8.85
C ALA A 7 -2.43 14.70 7.90
N GLY A 8 -1.97 15.05 6.70
CA GLY A 8 -1.42 14.10 5.75
C GLY A 8 -0.24 13.33 6.32
N ASP A 9 0.69 14.04 6.96
CA ASP A 9 1.85 13.40 7.57
C ASP A 9 1.45 12.45 8.71
N MET A 10 0.48 12.84 9.53
CA MET A 10 -0.02 11.99 10.59
C MET A 10 -0.67 10.72 10.03
N VAL A 11 -1.48 10.87 8.98
CA VAL A 11 -2.10 9.71 8.31
C VAL A 11 -1.03 8.75 7.80
N LEU A 12 0.01 9.25 7.13
CA LEU A 12 1.09 8.42 6.61
C LEU A 12 1.83 7.69 7.72
N LYS A 13 2.07 8.34 8.87
CA LYS A 13 2.71 7.69 10.01
C LYS A 13 1.85 6.57 10.58
N GLU A 14 0.56 6.79 10.72
CA GLU A 14 -0.35 5.77 11.24
C GLU A 14 -0.50 4.60 10.27
N LEU A 15 -0.54 4.88 8.96
CA LEU A 15 -0.55 3.82 7.95
C LEU A 15 0.71 2.98 8.01
N ALA A 16 1.88 3.60 8.23
CA ALA A 16 3.13 2.87 8.35
C ALA A 16 3.09 1.87 9.51
N LYS A 17 2.45 2.24 10.63
CA LYS A 17 2.26 1.31 11.76
C LYS A 17 1.40 0.12 11.35
N VAL A 18 0.31 0.35 10.63
CA VAL A 18 -0.57 -0.73 10.14
C VAL A 18 0.21 -1.65 9.21
N PHE A 19 1.01 -1.09 8.30
CA PHE A 19 1.84 -1.88 7.39
C PHE A 19 2.76 -2.83 8.15
N LEU A 20 3.46 -2.30 9.17
CA LEU A 20 4.38 -3.10 9.97
C LEU A 20 3.68 -4.20 10.76
N GLU A 21 2.49 -3.91 11.29
CA GLU A 21 1.71 -4.90 12.02
C GLU A 21 1.26 -6.06 11.14
N VAL A 22 0.77 -5.75 9.93
CA VAL A 22 0.26 -6.77 9.01
C VAL A 22 1.39 -7.56 8.37
N MET A 23 2.44 -6.86 7.93
CA MET A 23 3.56 -7.50 7.24
C MET A 23 4.48 -8.27 8.16
N GLY A 24 4.66 -7.80 9.39
CA GLY A 24 5.58 -8.41 10.32
C GLY A 24 7.00 -8.45 9.76
N LYS A 25 7.58 -9.65 9.70
CA LYS A 25 8.94 -9.87 9.19
C LYS A 25 8.95 -10.33 7.72
N GLU A 26 7.80 -10.49 7.13
CA GLU A 26 7.69 -11.13 5.80
C GLU A 26 8.00 -10.19 4.64
N GLY A 27 7.95 -8.90 4.87
CA GLY A 27 8.21 -7.94 3.82
C GLY A 27 8.87 -6.69 4.32
N LYS A 28 9.19 -5.82 3.38
CA LYS A 28 9.77 -4.52 3.67
C LYS A 28 8.94 -3.44 3.00
N VAL A 29 8.85 -2.29 3.64
CA VAL A 29 8.14 -1.14 3.09
C VAL A 29 9.04 0.07 3.17
N CYS A 30 9.01 0.89 2.11
CA CYS A 30 9.66 2.19 2.14
C CYS A 30 8.75 3.23 1.49
N ARG A 31 8.91 4.47 1.88
CA ARG A 31 8.23 5.57 1.23
C ARG A 31 8.93 5.86 -0.08
N TRP A 32 8.23 5.62 -1.18
CA TRP A 32 8.81 5.72 -2.52
C TRP A 32 8.85 7.16 -3.01
N GLY A 33 7.87 7.94 -2.65
CA GLY A 33 7.80 9.34 -3.00
C GLY A 33 6.42 9.91 -2.68
N GLY A 34 6.35 11.16 -2.23
CA GLY A 34 5.09 11.81 -1.92
C GLY A 34 4.18 10.95 -1.04
N GLU A 35 3.09 10.48 -1.60
CA GLU A 35 2.11 9.61 -0.94
C GLU A 35 2.26 8.15 -1.33
N GLU A 36 3.33 7.79 -2.04
CA GLU A 36 3.52 6.44 -2.54
C GLU A 36 4.46 5.63 -1.66
N PHE A 37 4.13 4.34 -1.52
CA PHE A 37 4.95 3.37 -0.79
C PHE A 37 5.32 2.21 -1.71
N LEU A 38 6.52 1.68 -1.51
CA LEU A 38 6.96 0.47 -2.17
C LEU A 38 7.07 -0.64 -1.14
N PHE A 39 6.42 -1.76 -1.43
CA PHE A 39 6.47 -2.97 -0.61
C PHE A 39 7.23 -4.05 -1.36
N VAL A 40 8.09 -4.77 -0.65
CA VAL A 40 8.85 -5.89 -1.23
C VAL A 40 8.66 -7.12 -0.34
N PHE A 41 8.30 -8.24 -0.93
CA PHE A 41 8.04 -9.50 -0.23
C PHE A 41 8.97 -10.60 -0.74
N PRO A 42 10.23 -10.66 -0.25
CA PRO A 42 11.16 -11.69 -0.68
C PRO A 42 10.71 -13.07 -0.26
N GLY A 43 10.79 -14.03 -1.18
CA GLY A 43 10.50 -15.42 -0.88
C GLY A 43 9.04 -15.79 -0.70
N MET A 44 8.13 -14.86 -0.94
CA MET A 44 6.69 -15.14 -0.90
C MET A 44 6.16 -15.36 -2.31
N ASP A 45 5.28 -16.36 -2.47
CA ASP A 45 4.62 -16.54 -3.75
C ASP A 45 3.42 -15.60 -3.88
N MET A 46 2.85 -15.53 -5.07
CA MET A 46 1.74 -14.60 -5.35
C MET A 46 0.51 -14.90 -4.50
N GLU A 47 0.23 -16.18 -4.24
CA GLU A 47 -0.91 -16.56 -3.42
C GLU A 47 -0.77 -16.04 -1.99
N GLU A 48 0.42 -16.17 -1.39
CA GLU A 48 0.70 -15.65 -0.06
C GLU A 48 0.60 -14.13 -0.02
N VAL A 49 1.14 -13.46 -1.05
CA VAL A 49 1.07 -11.99 -1.14
C VAL A 49 -0.38 -11.53 -1.28
N GLN A 50 -1.20 -12.24 -2.05
CA GLN A 50 -2.62 -11.89 -2.21
C GLN A 50 -3.36 -11.94 -0.87
N LEU A 51 -3.12 -12.97 -0.06
CA LEU A 51 -3.73 -13.09 1.26
C LEU A 51 -3.29 -11.93 2.16
N LEU A 52 -2.00 -11.64 2.16
CA LEU A 52 -1.45 -10.56 3.00
C LEU A 52 -1.99 -9.19 2.55
N MET A 53 -2.07 -8.93 1.26
CA MET A 53 -2.57 -7.66 0.75
C MET A 53 -4.07 -7.49 1.03
N SER A 54 -4.82 -8.57 0.99
CA SER A 54 -6.24 -8.55 1.36
C SER A 54 -6.42 -8.16 2.82
N ASP A 55 -5.63 -8.74 3.72
CA ASP A 55 -5.66 -8.40 5.13
C ASP A 55 -5.24 -6.95 5.37
N LEU A 56 -4.20 -6.50 4.67
CA LEU A 56 -3.71 -5.12 4.78
C LEU A 56 -4.79 -4.13 4.36
N LEU A 57 -5.43 -4.37 3.23
CA LEU A 57 -6.48 -3.50 2.73
C LEU A 57 -7.65 -3.42 3.70
N ASP A 58 -8.07 -4.56 4.27
CA ASP A 58 -9.15 -4.60 5.26
C ASP A 58 -8.77 -3.85 6.53
N ASP A 59 -7.55 -4.03 7.01
CA ASP A 59 -7.08 -3.32 8.21
C ASP A 59 -7.09 -1.80 8.00
N ILE A 60 -6.65 -1.35 6.83
CA ILE A 60 -6.68 0.08 6.51
C ILE A 60 -8.10 0.61 6.49
N ARG A 61 -9.03 -0.12 5.88
CA ARG A 61 -10.44 0.27 5.81
C ARG A 61 -11.08 0.41 7.19
N HIS A 62 -10.65 -0.40 8.14
CA HIS A 62 -11.25 -0.49 9.47
C HIS A 62 -10.46 0.21 10.57
N THR A 63 -9.38 0.92 10.21
CA THR A 63 -8.52 1.60 11.18
C THR A 63 -8.48 3.10 10.87
N PRO A 64 -9.46 3.88 11.34
CA PRO A 64 -9.43 5.32 11.12
C PRO A 64 -8.30 5.96 11.90
N VAL A 65 -7.77 7.06 11.37
CA VAL A 65 -6.70 7.83 11.98
C VAL A 65 -7.31 8.99 12.76
N LEU A 66 -6.94 9.10 14.03
CA LEU A 66 -7.40 10.21 14.87
C LEU A 66 -6.45 11.41 14.70
N TYR A 67 -7.02 12.53 14.28
CA TYR A 67 -6.28 13.79 14.15
C TYR A 67 -7.16 14.94 14.66
N GLU A 68 -6.66 15.67 15.65
CA GLU A 68 -7.35 16.82 16.25
C GLU A 68 -8.82 16.53 16.59
N ARG A 69 -9.08 15.40 17.26
CA ARG A 69 -10.41 14.93 17.67
C ARG A 69 -11.33 14.52 16.53
N LYS A 70 -10.79 14.39 15.31
CA LYS A 70 -11.56 13.90 14.17
C LYS A 70 -11.01 12.55 13.74
N LEU A 71 -11.90 11.67 13.33
CA LEU A 71 -11.52 10.39 12.74
C LEU A 71 -11.45 10.55 11.23
N ILE A 72 -10.27 10.27 10.68
CA ILE A 72 -10.03 10.32 9.24
C ILE A 72 -10.05 8.89 8.71
N HIS A 73 -11.01 8.61 7.83
CA HIS A 73 -11.10 7.32 7.16
C HIS A 73 -10.24 7.35 5.90
N VAL A 74 -9.40 6.33 5.75
CA VAL A 74 -8.45 6.23 4.65
C VAL A 74 -8.70 4.95 3.89
N THR A 75 -8.56 5.01 2.58
CA THR A 75 -8.50 3.84 1.73
C THR A 75 -7.20 3.89 0.94
N MET A 76 -6.74 2.73 0.47
CA MET A 76 -5.55 2.66 -0.35
C MET A 76 -5.79 1.82 -1.60
N THR A 77 -5.00 2.10 -2.60
CA THR A 77 -5.01 1.37 -3.87
C THR A 77 -3.61 0.81 -4.09
N PHE A 78 -3.53 -0.44 -4.52
CA PHE A 78 -2.27 -1.13 -4.71
C PHE A 78 -2.19 -1.76 -6.10
N GLY A 79 -1.01 -1.68 -6.70
CA GLY A 79 -0.67 -2.50 -7.87
C GLY A 79 0.40 -3.50 -7.44
N VAL A 80 0.23 -4.76 -7.80
CA VAL A 80 1.11 -5.83 -7.38
C VAL A 80 1.68 -6.55 -8.59
N GLU A 81 2.99 -6.76 -8.60
CA GLU A 81 3.67 -7.50 -9.66
C GLU A 81 4.68 -8.46 -9.07
N GLU A 82 4.81 -9.63 -9.66
CA GLU A 82 5.79 -10.64 -9.28
C GLU A 82 7.11 -10.40 -10.02
N PHE A 83 8.22 -10.53 -9.29
CA PHE A 83 9.55 -10.39 -9.87
C PHE A 83 10.01 -11.74 -10.42
N GLY A 84 9.89 -11.92 -11.72
CA GLY A 84 10.30 -13.16 -12.40
C GLY A 84 11.75 -13.11 -12.88
N ARG A 85 12.22 -14.25 -13.41
CA ARG A 85 13.63 -14.42 -13.81
C ARG A 85 14.10 -13.44 -14.89
N ASN A 86 13.22 -13.11 -15.82
CA ASN A 86 13.57 -12.25 -16.95
C ASN A 86 13.17 -10.80 -16.73
N HIS A 87 12.83 -10.46 -15.50
CA HIS A 87 12.42 -9.09 -15.16
C HIS A 87 13.58 -8.30 -14.59
N THR A 88 13.60 -7.01 -14.87
CA THR A 88 14.45 -6.07 -14.16
C THR A 88 13.65 -5.38 -13.08
N MET A 89 14.32 -4.80 -12.10
CA MET A 89 13.63 -3.99 -11.07
C MET A 89 12.77 -2.90 -11.71
N GLU A 90 13.32 -2.23 -12.73
CA GLU A 90 12.61 -1.18 -13.45
C GLU A 90 11.34 -1.70 -14.12
N SER A 91 11.41 -2.83 -14.81
CA SER A 91 10.25 -3.39 -15.50
C SER A 91 9.15 -3.82 -14.56
N VAL A 92 9.51 -4.39 -13.41
CA VAL A 92 8.54 -4.81 -12.39
C VAL A 92 7.86 -3.61 -11.76
N ILE A 93 8.62 -2.56 -11.44
CA ILE A 93 8.05 -1.34 -10.87
C ILE A 93 7.12 -0.66 -11.88
N GLN A 94 7.50 -0.59 -13.15
CA GLN A 94 6.64 -0.03 -14.19
C GLN A 94 5.32 -0.77 -14.29
N GLU A 95 5.34 -2.11 -14.23
CA GLU A 95 4.13 -2.90 -14.32
C GLU A 95 3.26 -2.74 -13.07
N ALA A 96 3.86 -2.67 -11.89
CA ALA A 96 3.13 -2.39 -10.66
C ALA A 96 2.48 -1.00 -10.72
N ASP A 97 3.20 0.00 -11.24
CA ASP A 97 2.66 1.35 -11.43
C ASP A 97 1.47 1.36 -12.39
N ARG A 98 1.56 0.59 -13.48
CA ARG A 98 0.46 0.47 -14.44
C ARG A 98 -0.79 -0.10 -13.76
N LYS A 99 -0.61 -1.12 -12.94
CA LYS A 99 -1.70 -1.73 -12.19
C LYS A 99 -2.26 -0.78 -11.15
N LEU A 100 -1.40 -0.03 -10.48
CA LEU A 100 -1.84 1.00 -9.53
C LEU A 100 -2.71 2.05 -10.23
N TYR A 101 -2.29 2.51 -11.41
CA TYR A 101 -3.07 3.45 -12.20
C TYR A 101 -4.44 2.86 -12.55
N LEU A 102 -4.48 1.61 -13.00
CA LEU A 102 -5.74 0.93 -13.31
C LEU A 102 -6.66 0.86 -12.09
N GLY A 103 -6.09 0.58 -10.92
CA GLY A 103 -6.86 0.55 -9.67
C GLY A 103 -7.45 1.91 -9.33
N LYS A 104 -6.68 2.96 -9.50
CA LYS A 104 -7.15 4.34 -9.25
C LYS A 104 -8.26 4.72 -10.23
N GLU A 105 -8.13 4.36 -11.50
CA GLU A 105 -9.15 4.63 -12.51
C GLU A 105 -10.42 3.81 -12.30
N SER A 106 -10.30 2.63 -11.70
CA SER A 106 -11.42 1.73 -11.47
C SER A 106 -12.21 2.03 -10.19
N GLY A 107 -11.86 3.09 -9.47
CA GLY A 107 -12.60 3.49 -8.27
C GLY A 107 -11.80 3.47 -6.97
N ARG A 108 -10.50 3.20 -7.04
CA ARG A 108 -9.60 3.18 -5.88
C ARG A 108 -9.99 2.10 -4.86
N ASN A 109 -9.39 2.10 -3.69
CA ASN A 109 -9.73 1.20 -2.56
C ASN A 109 -9.73 -0.27 -2.99
N ARG A 110 -8.65 -0.73 -3.58
CA ARG A 110 -8.53 -2.08 -4.14
C ARG A 110 -7.09 -2.45 -4.41
N VAL A 111 -6.89 -3.74 -4.67
CA VAL A 111 -5.60 -4.27 -5.11
C VAL A 111 -5.78 -4.81 -6.53
N ILE A 112 -4.86 -4.46 -7.42
CA ILE A 112 -4.79 -5.00 -8.79
C ILE A 112 -3.59 -5.93 -8.87
N TYR A 113 -3.84 -7.15 -9.19
CA TYR A 113 -2.82 -8.20 -9.34
C TYR A 113 -2.47 -8.46 -10.85
#